data_e4fa5ab842cc1595979f20e70cd3cf6c
#
_entry.id   e4fa5ab842cc1595979f20e70cd3cf6c
#
_cell.length_a   1.000
_cell.length_b   1.000
_cell.length_c   1.000
_cell.angle_alpha   90.00
_cell.angle_beta   90.00
_cell.angle_gamma   90.00
#
_symmetry.space_group_name_H-M   'P 1'
#
loop_
_entity.id
_entity.type
_entity.pdbx_description
1 polymer ?
#
loop_
_entity_poly.entity_id
_entity_poly.type
_entity_poly.pdbx_seq_one_letter_code
_entity_poly.pdbx_strand_id
1 'polypeptide(L)'
;MSMSDQKNWHMMVLANPMVSLLILGSVIGAILVEISYPLPEYLLYSGLEQGQYLRLITPIFLHFGLMHLAFNSIWLAMLGSTIEQQQGSIHLLLLVVACGAVSNMVQFNWSGSMYFGGMSGVIYALLGYLWVRHKLRPASYAPLPNGIMLFMVGWLLFCMTGVLELALGIAVANAAHLSGLISGLVLGVMFAFIGPKKSSD
;
A
#
# COMPACT_ATOMS: atom_id res chain seq x y z
N MET A 1 17.77 -4.54 -24.42
CA MET A 1 18.07 -4.23 -22.99
C MET A 1 19.57 -4.24 -22.86
N SER A 2 20.21 -3.10 -22.57
CA SER A 2 21.66 -2.99 -22.53
C SER A 2 22.22 -3.56 -21.20
N MET A 3 23.53 -3.89 -21.18
CA MET A 3 24.19 -4.33 -19.93
C MET A 3 24.15 -3.27 -18.82
N SER A 4 24.04 -1.98 -19.17
CA SER A 4 23.83 -0.87 -18.22
C SER A 4 22.44 -0.93 -17.57
N ASP A 5 21.39 -1.31 -18.33
CA ASP A 5 20.04 -1.44 -17.82
C ASP A 5 19.90 -2.60 -16.83
N GLN A 6 20.54 -3.74 -17.12
CA GLN A 6 20.56 -4.88 -16.19
C GLN A 6 21.24 -4.53 -14.86
N LYS A 7 22.34 -3.79 -14.90
CA LYS A 7 23.07 -3.37 -13.69
C LYS A 7 22.23 -2.39 -12.84
N ASN A 8 21.43 -1.55 -13.48
CA ASN A 8 20.53 -0.62 -12.79
C ASN A 8 19.37 -1.36 -12.07
N TRP A 9 18.77 -2.37 -12.70
CA TRP A 9 17.71 -3.17 -12.07
C TRP A 9 18.20 -3.93 -10.84
N HIS A 10 19.36 -4.58 -10.92
CA HIS A 10 19.94 -5.27 -9.77
C HIS A 10 20.20 -4.31 -8.60
N MET A 11 20.71 -3.12 -8.89
CA MET A 11 20.95 -2.12 -7.84
C MET A 11 19.64 -1.60 -7.21
N MET A 12 18.58 -1.42 -7.98
CA MET A 12 17.27 -1.01 -7.44
C MET A 12 16.67 -2.08 -6.52
N VAL A 13 16.73 -3.37 -6.90
CA VAL A 13 16.24 -4.48 -6.10
C VAL A 13 17.02 -4.62 -4.80
N LEU A 14 18.36 -4.53 -4.87
CA LEU A 14 19.23 -4.62 -3.70
C LEU A 14 19.09 -3.41 -2.77
N ALA A 15 18.79 -2.23 -3.31
CA ALA A 15 18.59 -1.03 -2.52
C ALA A 15 17.22 -0.99 -1.80
N ASN A 16 16.23 -1.78 -2.27
CA ASN A 16 14.87 -1.78 -1.73
C ASN A 16 14.34 -3.24 -1.64
N PRO A 17 14.96 -4.09 -0.80
CA PRO A 17 14.64 -5.51 -0.73
C PRO A 17 13.20 -5.76 -0.24
N MET A 18 12.68 -4.97 0.70
CA MET A 18 11.32 -5.13 1.21
C MET A 18 10.27 -4.75 0.14
N VAL A 19 10.47 -3.63 -0.55
CA VAL A 19 9.60 -3.25 -1.69
C VAL A 19 9.58 -4.37 -2.73
N SER A 20 10.74 -4.92 -3.07
CA SER A 20 10.87 -6.01 -4.04
C SER A 20 10.14 -7.28 -3.60
N LEU A 21 10.23 -7.66 -2.32
CA LEU A 21 9.50 -8.79 -1.75
C LEU A 21 7.97 -8.55 -1.76
N LEU A 22 7.54 -7.35 -1.44
CA LEU A 22 6.11 -7.00 -1.44
C LEU A 22 5.53 -7.02 -2.87
N ILE A 23 6.27 -6.52 -3.86
CA ILE A 23 5.86 -6.61 -5.28
C ILE A 23 5.82 -8.08 -5.72
N LEU A 24 6.83 -8.87 -5.38
CA LEU A 24 6.85 -10.31 -5.69
C LEU A 24 5.64 -11.03 -5.07
N GLY A 25 5.32 -10.76 -3.80
CA GLY A 25 4.12 -11.27 -3.15
C GLY A 25 2.84 -10.88 -3.86
N SER A 26 2.76 -9.63 -4.35
CA SER A 26 1.63 -9.12 -5.15
C SER A 26 1.50 -9.81 -6.51
N VAL A 27 2.63 -10.11 -7.17
CA VAL A 27 2.65 -10.90 -8.41
C VAL A 27 2.13 -12.33 -8.16
N ILE A 28 2.62 -12.97 -7.10
CA ILE A 28 2.16 -14.32 -6.72
C ILE A 28 0.65 -14.28 -6.40
N GLY A 29 0.19 -13.29 -5.62
CA GLY A 29 -1.22 -13.12 -5.31
C GLY A 29 -2.10 -12.90 -6.55
N ALA A 30 -1.63 -12.10 -7.53
CA ALA A 30 -2.33 -11.90 -8.80
C ALA A 30 -2.43 -13.21 -9.61
N ILE A 31 -1.36 -14.01 -9.66
CA ILE A 31 -1.38 -15.33 -10.31
C ILE A 31 -2.39 -16.24 -9.61
N LEU A 32 -2.40 -16.27 -8.27
CA LEU A 32 -3.35 -17.08 -7.51
C LEU A 32 -4.81 -16.66 -7.79
N VAL A 33 -5.09 -15.36 -7.92
CA VAL A 33 -6.41 -14.85 -8.30
C VAL A 33 -6.84 -15.38 -9.66
N GLU A 34 -5.91 -15.43 -10.62
CA GLU A 34 -6.20 -15.84 -11.99
C GLU A 34 -6.42 -17.35 -12.14
N ILE A 35 -5.61 -18.16 -11.43
CA ILE A 35 -5.64 -19.63 -11.60
C ILE A 35 -6.53 -20.38 -10.60
N SER A 36 -6.95 -19.73 -9.51
CA SER A 36 -7.74 -20.34 -8.44
C SER A 36 -9.14 -19.75 -8.38
N TYR A 37 -10.13 -20.50 -8.86
CA TYR A 37 -11.52 -20.10 -8.72
C TYR A 37 -12.38 -21.30 -8.22
N PRO A 38 -13.11 -21.14 -7.08
CA PRO A 38 -13.11 -19.98 -6.19
C PRO A 38 -11.79 -19.79 -5.46
N LEU A 39 -11.48 -18.54 -5.07
CA LEU A 39 -10.29 -18.24 -4.28
C LEU A 39 -10.32 -18.98 -2.94
N PRO A 40 -9.17 -19.55 -2.49
CA PRO A 40 -9.10 -20.21 -1.20
C PRO A 40 -9.47 -19.25 -0.06
N GLU A 41 -10.37 -19.66 0.83
CA GLU A 41 -10.86 -18.82 1.92
C GLU A 41 -9.75 -18.32 2.84
N TYR A 42 -8.66 -19.08 3.03
CA TYR A 42 -7.52 -18.67 3.86
C TYR A 42 -6.76 -17.47 3.32
N LEU A 43 -6.98 -17.07 2.06
CA LEU A 43 -6.44 -15.84 1.47
C LEU A 43 -7.35 -14.64 1.66
N LEU A 44 -8.64 -14.87 1.96
CA LEU A 44 -9.66 -13.84 2.06
C LEU A 44 -9.89 -13.47 3.53
N TYR A 45 -10.12 -12.19 3.81
CA TYR A 45 -10.48 -11.75 5.15
C TYR A 45 -11.98 -11.83 5.38
N SER A 46 -12.38 -12.55 6.41
CA SER A 46 -13.79 -12.77 6.77
C SER A 46 -14.11 -12.45 8.24
N GLY A 47 -13.27 -11.63 8.87
CA GLY A 47 -13.40 -11.29 10.30
C GLY A 47 -12.41 -12.04 11.20
N LEU A 48 -12.37 -11.62 12.47
CA LEU A 48 -11.41 -12.15 13.47
C LEU A 48 -11.95 -13.36 14.25
N GLU A 49 -13.19 -13.75 14.03
CA GLU A 49 -13.91 -14.76 14.86
C GLU A 49 -13.23 -16.14 14.89
N GLN A 50 -12.35 -16.43 13.94
CA GLN A 50 -11.73 -17.75 13.80
C GLN A 50 -10.24 -17.80 14.21
N GLY A 51 -9.69 -16.72 14.77
CA GLY A 51 -8.26 -16.66 15.16
C GLY A 51 -7.26 -16.70 14.01
N GLN A 52 -7.71 -16.50 12.77
CA GLN A 52 -6.88 -16.57 11.55
C GLN A 52 -6.25 -15.20 11.25
N TYR A 53 -5.39 -14.74 12.12
CA TYR A 53 -4.82 -13.36 12.06
C TYR A 53 -4.05 -13.06 10.76
N LEU A 54 -3.48 -14.06 10.08
CA LEU A 54 -2.79 -13.87 8.80
C LEU A 54 -3.74 -13.34 7.71
N ARG A 55 -5.03 -13.67 7.79
CA ARG A 55 -6.06 -13.18 6.87
C ARG A 55 -6.31 -11.67 6.97
N LEU A 56 -5.85 -11.01 8.02
CA LEU A 56 -5.81 -9.55 8.09
C LEU A 56 -4.88 -8.94 7.02
N ILE A 57 -3.86 -9.69 6.59
CA ILE A 57 -2.80 -9.19 5.72
C ILE A 57 -2.88 -9.79 4.32
N THR A 58 -3.24 -11.06 4.18
CA THR A 58 -3.23 -11.75 2.89
C THR A 58 -3.96 -11.01 1.76
N PRO A 59 -5.11 -10.32 1.98
CA PRO A 59 -5.80 -9.62 0.90
C PRO A 59 -4.98 -8.51 0.23
N ILE A 60 -3.98 -7.90 0.92
CA ILE A 60 -3.17 -6.84 0.30
C ILE A 60 -2.39 -7.34 -0.94
N PHE A 61 -2.15 -8.65 -1.03
CA PHE A 61 -1.44 -9.27 -2.15
C PHE A 61 -2.36 -9.69 -3.30
N LEU A 62 -3.67 -9.78 -3.08
CA LEU A 62 -4.63 -10.24 -4.10
C LEU A 62 -4.94 -9.11 -5.09
N HIS A 63 -4.55 -9.27 -6.36
CA HIS A 63 -4.78 -8.28 -7.40
C HIS A 63 -5.69 -8.83 -8.49
N PHE A 64 -6.81 -8.17 -8.69
CA PHE A 64 -7.84 -8.54 -9.65
C PHE A 64 -7.59 -7.84 -11.00
N GLY A 65 -6.62 -8.36 -11.75
CA GLY A 65 -6.23 -7.91 -13.08
C GLY A 65 -4.87 -7.20 -13.16
N LEU A 66 -4.29 -7.24 -14.35
CA LEU A 66 -2.93 -6.76 -14.63
C LEU A 66 -2.75 -5.27 -14.37
N MET A 67 -3.73 -4.45 -14.76
CA MET A 67 -3.65 -2.99 -14.54
C MET A 67 -3.68 -2.65 -13.04
N HIS A 68 -4.49 -3.37 -12.26
CA HIS A 68 -4.55 -3.21 -10.81
C HIS A 68 -3.18 -3.53 -10.17
N LEU A 69 -2.56 -4.66 -10.55
CA LEU A 69 -1.21 -5.02 -10.12
C LEU A 69 -0.16 -3.98 -10.52
N ALA A 70 -0.18 -3.55 -11.79
CA ALA A 70 0.79 -2.60 -12.32
C ALA A 70 0.76 -1.25 -11.58
N PHE A 71 -0.44 -0.68 -11.43
CA PHE A 71 -0.58 0.59 -10.70
C PHE A 71 -0.14 0.48 -9.25
N ASN A 72 -0.54 -0.58 -8.54
CA ASN A 72 -0.10 -0.79 -7.16
C ASN A 72 1.42 -0.96 -7.08
N SER A 73 2.03 -1.71 -7.99
CA SER A 73 3.49 -1.92 -8.01
C SER A 73 4.27 -0.63 -8.24
N ILE A 74 3.80 0.24 -9.16
CA ILE A 74 4.43 1.54 -9.43
C ILE A 74 4.37 2.45 -8.20
N TRP A 75 3.20 2.57 -7.57
CA TRP A 75 3.04 3.40 -6.38
C TRP A 75 3.82 2.85 -5.18
N LEU A 76 3.81 1.54 -4.99
CA LEU A 76 4.59 0.89 -3.94
C LEU A 76 6.09 1.08 -4.16
N ALA A 77 6.57 0.93 -5.41
CA ALA A 77 7.95 1.17 -5.74
C ALA A 77 8.37 2.62 -5.43
N MET A 78 7.53 3.60 -5.72
CA MET A 78 7.85 5.02 -5.48
C MET A 78 7.77 5.38 -3.99
N LEU A 79 6.64 5.13 -3.34
CA LEU A 79 6.42 5.54 -1.95
C LEU A 79 7.14 4.64 -0.96
N GLY A 80 7.11 3.33 -1.20
CA GLY A 80 7.76 2.33 -0.36
C GLY A 80 9.27 2.47 -0.37
N SER A 81 9.90 2.67 -1.54
CA SER A 81 11.35 2.87 -1.62
C SER A 81 11.81 4.11 -0.87
N THR A 82 11.01 5.18 -0.92
CA THR A 82 11.32 6.40 -0.15
C THR A 82 11.37 6.10 1.36
N ILE A 83 10.42 5.32 1.87
CA ILE A 83 10.40 4.94 3.29
C ILE A 83 11.52 3.96 3.61
N GLU A 84 11.70 2.93 2.77
CA GLU A 84 12.70 1.89 2.99
C GLU A 84 14.11 2.47 3.04
N GLN A 85 14.46 3.38 2.13
CA GLN A 85 15.76 4.05 2.08
C GLN A 85 15.99 4.99 3.25
N GLN A 86 14.96 5.65 3.76
CA GLN A 86 15.09 6.61 4.86
C GLN A 86 15.00 5.96 6.25
N GLN A 87 14.25 4.88 6.40
CA GLN A 87 13.89 4.32 7.70
C GLN A 87 14.14 2.81 7.81
N GLY A 88 14.52 2.16 6.72
CA GLY A 88 14.85 0.74 6.65
C GLY A 88 13.65 -0.17 6.36
N SER A 89 13.98 -1.39 5.94
CA SER A 89 13.03 -2.43 5.48
C SER A 89 12.04 -2.85 6.58
N ILE A 90 12.52 -2.97 7.83
CA ILE A 90 11.68 -3.38 8.96
C ILE A 90 10.61 -2.32 9.24
N HIS A 91 10.97 -1.04 9.19
CA HIS A 91 10.01 0.05 9.39
C HIS A 91 8.92 0.05 8.31
N LEU A 92 9.31 -0.12 7.03
CA LEU A 92 8.35 -0.28 5.94
C LEU A 92 7.43 -1.48 6.17
N LEU A 93 7.98 -2.64 6.55
CA LEU A 93 7.18 -3.85 6.82
C LEU A 93 6.16 -3.60 7.93
N LEU A 94 6.56 -2.97 9.03
CA LEU A 94 5.64 -2.66 10.14
C LEU A 94 4.50 -1.74 9.70
N LEU A 95 4.79 -0.71 8.88
CA LEU A 95 3.76 0.16 8.30
C LEU A 95 2.81 -0.64 7.41
N VAL A 96 3.34 -1.49 6.52
CA VAL A 96 2.54 -2.32 5.61
C VAL A 96 1.60 -3.23 6.40
N VAL A 97 2.12 -3.92 7.42
CA VAL A 97 1.33 -4.85 8.25
C VAL A 97 0.26 -4.08 9.03
N ALA A 98 0.62 -3.01 9.73
CA ALA A 98 -0.33 -2.26 10.54
C ALA A 98 -1.44 -1.61 9.69
N CYS A 99 -1.05 -0.90 8.62
CA CYS A 99 -2.00 -0.19 7.77
C CYS A 99 -2.81 -1.17 6.89
N GLY A 100 -2.21 -2.27 6.43
CA GLY A 100 -2.89 -3.31 5.69
C GLY A 100 -3.98 -3.99 6.53
N ALA A 101 -3.66 -4.33 7.78
CA ALA A 101 -4.63 -4.89 8.72
C ALA A 101 -5.81 -3.94 8.96
N VAL A 102 -5.53 -2.66 9.25
CA VAL A 102 -6.57 -1.64 9.43
C VAL A 102 -7.43 -1.49 8.18
N SER A 103 -6.81 -1.37 7.01
CA SER A 103 -7.51 -1.19 5.73
C SER A 103 -8.43 -2.37 5.42
N ASN A 104 -7.94 -3.60 5.57
CA ASN A 104 -8.72 -4.80 5.30
C ASN A 104 -9.88 -4.96 6.29
N MET A 105 -9.64 -4.71 7.58
CA MET A 105 -10.67 -4.78 8.61
C MET A 105 -11.78 -3.76 8.38
N VAL A 106 -11.41 -2.50 8.06
CA VAL A 106 -12.42 -1.45 7.79
C VAL A 106 -13.18 -1.74 6.50
N GLN A 107 -12.52 -2.23 5.46
CA GLN A 107 -13.18 -2.59 4.19
C GLN A 107 -14.20 -3.69 4.40
N PHE A 108 -13.84 -4.77 5.10
CA PHE A 108 -14.76 -5.87 5.39
C PHE A 108 -15.96 -5.40 6.22
N ASN A 109 -15.74 -4.65 7.29
CA ASN A 109 -16.82 -4.14 8.13
C ASN A 109 -17.75 -3.18 7.39
N TRP A 110 -17.21 -2.45 6.38
CA TRP A 110 -18.00 -1.54 5.56
C TRP A 110 -18.84 -2.26 4.51
N SER A 111 -18.24 -3.22 3.79
CA SER A 111 -18.88 -3.86 2.64
C SER A 111 -19.60 -5.16 2.96
N GLY A 112 -19.24 -5.84 4.06
CA GLY A 112 -19.70 -7.19 4.37
C GLY A 112 -19.17 -8.26 3.41
N SER A 113 -18.38 -7.89 2.41
CA SER A 113 -17.83 -8.79 1.40
C SER A 113 -16.39 -9.15 1.74
N MET A 114 -16.03 -10.42 1.55
CA MET A 114 -14.65 -10.90 1.62
C MET A 114 -13.89 -10.78 0.28
N TYR A 115 -14.61 -10.50 -0.81
CA TYR A 115 -14.03 -10.41 -2.16
C TYR A 115 -13.51 -9.01 -2.45
N PHE A 116 -12.40 -8.68 -1.79
CA PHE A 116 -11.62 -7.47 -2.03
C PHE A 116 -10.13 -7.78 -1.86
N GLY A 117 -9.28 -6.89 -2.36
CA GLY A 117 -7.84 -7.03 -2.21
C GLY A 117 -7.08 -5.93 -2.92
N GLY A 118 -5.76 -6.05 -2.86
CA GLY A 118 -4.80 -5.11 -3.45
C GLY A 118 -4.05 -4.29 -2.42
N MET A 119 -2.86 -3.87 -2.80
CA MET A 119 -1.95 -3.09 -1.96
C MET A 119 -2.39 -1.63 -1.79
N SER A 120 -3.46 -1.20 -2.45
CA SER A 120 -3.84 0.21 -2.55
C SER A 120 -4.19 0.86 -1.20
N GLY A 121 -4.80 0.14 -0.26
CA GLY A 121 -5.01 0.64 1.10
C GLY A 121 -3.69 0.99 1.80
N VAL A 122 -2.68 0.13 1.67
CA VAL A 122 -1.31 0.39 2.15
C VAL A 122 -0.69 1.57 1.42
N ILE A 123 -0.82 1.66 0.10
CA ILE A 123 -0.28 2.76 -0.72
C ILE A 123 -0.83 4.11 -0.26
N TYR A 124 -2.13 4.20 0.00
CA TYR A 124 -2.73 5.40 0.58
C TYR A 124 -2.17 5.72 1.98
N ALA A 125 -1.87 4.68 2.77
CA ALA A 125 -1.22 4.89 4.06
C ALA A 125 0.21 5.42 3.91
N LEU A 126 1.02 4.85 3.01
CA LEU A 126 2.37 5.35 2.74
C LEU A 126 2.36 6.79 2.22
N LEU A 127 1.38 7.15 1.37
CA LEU A 127 1.16 8.52 0.92
C LEU A 127 0.90 9.48 2.09
N GLY A 128 -0.07 9.15 2.94
CA GLY A 128 -0.42 9.97 4.11
C GLY A 128 0.74 10.09 5.09
N TYR A 129 1.45 8.97 5.33
CA TYR A 129 2.63 8.91 6.19
C TYR A 129 3.74 9.86 5.71
N LEU A 130 4.14 9.75 4.45
CA LEU A 130 5.20 10.60 3.88
C LEU A 130 4.80 12.08 3.85
N TRP A 131 3.54 12.36 3.47
CA TRP A 131 3.05 13.73 3.38
C TRP A 131 3.11 14.45 4.73
N VAL A 132 2.57 13.84 5.79
CA VAL A 132 2.55 14.47 7.11
C VAL A 132 3.94 14.56 7.73
N ARG A 133 4.80 13.56 7.50
CA ARG A 133 6.20 13.59 7.95
C ARG A 133 6.97 14.75 7.34
N HIS A 134 6.83 14.96 6.03
CA HIS A 134 7.43 16.13 5.38
C HIS A 134 6.87 17.45 5.93
N LYS A 135 5.55 17.55 6.14
CA LYS A 135 4.92 18.78 6.67
C LYS A 135 5.40 19.12 8.09
N LEU A 136 5.57 18.12 8.94
CA LEU A 136 6.00 18.32 10.32
C LEU A 136 7.52 18.47 10.47
N ARG A 137 8.31 17.86 9.57
CA ARG A 137 9.77 17.84 9.61
C ARG A 137 10.39 17.96 8.21
N PRO A 138 10.23 19.09 7.53
CA PRO A 138 10.68 19.27 6.14
C PRO A 138 12.20 19.14 5.97
N ALA A 139 12.99 19.45 7.00
CA ALA A 139 14.45 19.30 6.96
C ALA A 139 14.91 17.82 6.98
N SER A 140 14.05 16.91 7.46
CA SER A 140 14.40 15.48 7.61
C SER A 140 13.80 14.59 6.56
N TYR A 141 12.74 15.02 5.89
CA TYR A 141 11.99 14.22 4.91
C TYR A 141 11.78 14.99 3.62
N ALA A 142 12.15 14.36 2.51
CA ALA A 142 11.92 14.92 1.19
C ALA A 142 10.42 15.14 0.91
N PRO A 143 10.05 16.18 0.17
CA PRO A 143 8.67 16.36 -0.27
C PRO A 143 8.25 15.24 -1.21
N LEU A 144 6.95 14.93 -1.18
CA LEU A 144 6.35 14.17 -2.28
C LEU A 144 6.47 14.97 -3.58
N PRO A 145 6.61 14.31 -4.74
CA PRO A 145 6.54 15.00 -6.02
C PRO A 145 5.27 15.84 -6.13
N ASN A 146 5.40 17.02 -6.75
CA ASN A 146 4.32 17.98 -6.85
C ASN A 146 3.06 17.36 -7.49
N GLY A 147 1.92 17.63 -6.89
CA GLY A 147 0.62 17.19 -7.41
C GLY A 147 0.21 15.75 -7.03
N ILE A 148 1.11 14.88 -6.56
CA ILE A 148 0.78 13.47 -6.26
C ILE A 148 -0.31 13.36 -5.18
N MET A 149 -0.18 14.13 -4.10
CA MET A 149 -1.19 14.12 -3.04
C MET A 149 -2.56 14.54 -3.58
N LEU A 150 -2.60 15.62 -4.37
CA LEU A 150 -3.84 16.10 -4.99
C LEU A 150 -4.41 15.06 -5.97
N PHE A 151 -3.57 14.46 -6.80
CA PHE A 151 -3.98 13.43 -7.75
C PHE A 151 -4.58 12.22 -7.03
N MET A 152 -3.89 11.66 -6.04
CA MET A 152 -4.35 10.46 -5.36
C MET A 152 -5.60 10.71 -4.51
N VAL A 153 -5.69 11.85 -3.83
CA VAL A 153 -6.90 12.21 -3.09
C VAL A 153 -8.06 12.49 -4.06
N GLY A 154 -7.81 13.17 -5.18
CA GLY A 154 -8.80 13.36 -6.24
C GLY A 154 -9.28 12.04 -6.84
N TRP A 155 -8.37 11.09 -7.06
CA TRP A 155 -8.70 9.74 -7.52
C TRP A 155 -9.54 8.97 -6.48
N LEU A 156 -9.19 9.08 -5.19
CA LEU A 156 -10.01 8.49 -4.12
C LEU A 156 -11.44 9.04 -4.13
N LEU A 157 -11.59 10.36 -4.19
CA LEU A 157 -12.90 11.00 -4.24
C LEU A 157 -13.69 10.58 -5.49
N PHE A 158 -13.02 10.49 -6.64
CA PHE A 158 -13.64 10.00 -7.87
C PHE A 158 -14.11 8.55 -7.73
N CYS A 159 -13.30 7.65 -7.18
CA CYS A 159 -13.69 6.27 -6.92
C CYS A 159 -14.89 6.16 -5.97
N MET A 160 -14.96 7.04 -4.96
CA MET A 160 -16.08 7.07 -4.01
C MET A 160 -17.42 7.48 -4.63
N THR A 161 -17.42 8.08 -5.82
CA THR A 161 -18.69 8.39 -6.53
C THR A 161 -19.43 7.15 -7.03
N GLY A 162 -18.77 5.97 -7.07
CA GLY A 162 -19.34 4.73 -7.60
C GLY A 162 -19.42 4.69 -9.13
N VAL A 163 -18.96 5.70 -9.85
CA VAL A 163 -19.02 5.77 -11.34
C VAL A 163 -18.29 4.60 -11.99
N LEU A 164 -17.13 4.17 -11.42
CA LEU A 164 -16.39 3.03 -11.96
C LEU A 164 -17.16 1.72 -11.87
N GLU A 165 -17.86 1.51 -10.77
CA GLU A 165 -18.70 0.33 -10.58
C GLU A 165 -19.92 0.37 -11.52
N LEU A 166 -20.59 1.51 -11.59
CA LEU A 166 -21.77 1.70 -12.44
C LEU A 166 -21.45 1.60 -13.94
N ALA A 167 -20.36 2.22 -14.41
CA ALA A 167 -20.02 2.31 -15.83
C ALA A 167 -19.21 1.13 -16.35
N LEU A 168 -18.36 0.52 -15.52
CA LEU A 168 -17.37 -0.48 -15.93
C LEU A 168 -17.47 -1.79 -15.13
N GLY A 169 -18.36 -1.89 -14.15
CA GLY A 169 -18.44 -3.06 -13.25
C GLY A 169 -17.21 -3.22 -12.33
N ILE A 170 -16.40 -2.17 -12.15
CA ILE A 170 -15.19 -2.20 -11.36
C ILE A 170 -15.50 -1.77 -9.93
N ALA A 171 -15.62 -2.74 -9.02
CA ALA A 171 -15.76 -2.46 -7.60
C ALA A 171 -14.43 -1.98 -7.01
N VAL A 172 -14.46 -0.85 -6.30
CA VAL A 172 -13.28 -0.27 -5.66
C VAL A 172 -13.41 -0.35 -4.14
N ALA A 173 -12.35 -0.79 -3.46
CA ALA A 173 -12.28 -0.91 -2.00
C ALA A 173 -12.08 0.47 -1.34
N ASN A 174 -13.06 1.36 -1.49
CA ASN A 174 -12.97 2.76 -1.06
C ASN A 174 -12.73 2.94 0.44
N ALA A 175 -13.32 2.07 1.26
CA ALA A 175 -13.13 2.11 2.71
C ALA A 175 -11.70 1.72 3.11
N ALA A 176 -11.06 0.78 2.37
CA ALA A 176 -9.65 0.47 2.56
C ALA A 176 -8.74 1.66 2.19
N HIS A 177 -9.04 2.36 1.09
CA HIS A 177 -8.26 3.53 0.68
C HIS A 177 -8.34 4.65 1.72
N LEU A 178 -9.54 5.00 2.17
CA LEU A 178 -9.75 6.07 3.14
C LEU A 178 -9.13 5.74 4.49
N SER A 179 -9.37 4.54 5.01
CA SER A 179 -8.81 4.10 6.29
C SER A 179 -7.29 3.95 6.23
N GLY A 180 -6.76 3.51 5.08
CA GLY A 180 -5.32 3.51 4.81
C GLY A 180 -4.74 4.92 4.91
N LEU A 181 -5.29 5.89 4.18
CA LEU A 181 -4.84 7.28 4.22
C LEU A 181 -4.85 7.83 5.67
N ILE A 182 -5.94 7.63 6.41
CA ILE A 182 -6.06 8.09 7.79
C ILE A 182 -5.03 7.42 8.69
N SER A 183 -4.88 6.10 8.62
CA SER A 183 -3.90 5.37 9.44
C SER A 183 -2.47 5.82 9.15
N GLY A 184 -2.14 6.07 7.89
CA GLY A 184 -0.85 6.61 7.48
C GLY A 184 -0.58 8.01 8.02
N LEU A 185 -1.57 8.92 7.98
CA LEU A 185 -1.47 10.24 8.57
C LEU A 185 -1.22 10.15 10.08
N VAL A 186 -1.98 9.33 10.80
CA VAL A 186 -1.84 9.14 12.25
C VAL A 186 -0.46 8.60 12.61
N LEU A 187 -0.02 7.52 11.95
CA LEU A 187 1.31 6.96 12.20
C LEU A 187 2.42 7.94 11.81
N GLY A 188 2.24 8.70 10.73
CA GLY A 188 3.18 9.73 10.33
C GLY A 188 3.36 10.82 11.38
N VAL A 189 2.27 11.27 12.03
CA VAL A 189 2.33 12.19 13.18
C VAL A 189 3.07 11.55 14.34
N MET A 190 2.67 10.33 14.75
CA MET A 190 3.30 9.63 15.88
C MET A 190 4.81 9.48 15.68
N PHE A 191 5.23 8.99 14.53
CA PHE A 191 6.65 8.79 14.24
C PHE A 191 7.41 10.10 13.95
N ALA A 192 6.74 11.19 13.63
CA ALA A 192 7.41 12.48 13.50
C ALA A 192 8.07 12.95 14.81
N PHE A 193 7.53 12.57 15.95
CA PHE A 193 8.05 12.97 17.26
C PHE A 193 8.99 11.93 17.90
N ILE A 194 9.02 10.69 17.38
CA ILE A 194 9.83 9.58 17.94
C ILE A 194 11.19 9.43 17.23
N GLY A 195 11.32 9.90 15.99
CA GLY A 195 12.54 9.75 15.20
C GLY A 195 13.73 10.61 15.71
N PRO A 196 14.98 10.18 15.46
CA PRO A 196 16.16 10.93 15.89
C PRO A 196 16.14 12.36 15.32
N LYS A 197 16.39 13.34 16.16
CA LYS A 197 16.71 14.71 15.71
C LYS A 197 18.00 14.60 14.90
N LYS A 198 17.99 15.00 13.62
CA LYS A 198 19.23 15.21 12.89
C LYS A 198 20.03 16.23 13.70
N SER A 199 21.25 15.87 14.17
CA SER A 199 22.17 16.84 14.76
C SER A 199 22.39 17.94 13.72
N SER A 200 22.14 19.16 14.11
CA SER A 200 22.54 20.36 13.37
C SER A 200 24.05 20.48 13.53
N ASP A 201 24.80 19.83 12.65
CA ASP A 201 26.20 20.16 12.40
C ASP A 201 26.26 21.15 11.23
#